data_e3d242da651854dac382f9fa2d837686
#
_entry.id   e3d242da651854dac382f9fa2d837686
#
_cell.length_a   1.000
_cell.length_b   1.000
_cell.length_c   1.000
_cell.angle_alpha   90.00
_cell.angle_beta   90.00
_cell.angle_gamma   90.00
#
_symmetry.space_group_name_H-M   'P 1'
#
loop_
_entity.id
_entity.type
_entity.pdbx_description
1 polymer ?
#
loop_
_entity_poly.entity_id
_entity_poly.type
_entity_poly.pdbx_seq_one_letter_code
_entity_poly.pdbx_strand_id
1 'polypeptide(L)'
;LANGTEILNITNSSSDVIIKPLVDAKDIIFQQRDGTEVARIEDNATFNVTTDGKFAIAGTAVTSTAAELNHSDGVTSAIQTQMDTKASTGKAIAMAIVFG
;
A
#
# COMPACT_ATOMS: atom_id res chain seq x y z
N LEU A 1 -16.68 -24.74 -5.03
CA LEU A 1 -16.50 -25.35 -6.35
C LEU A 1 -17.36 -24.62 -7.38
N ALA A 2 -16.84 -24.42 -8.57
CA ALA A 2 -17.58 -23.88 -9.71
C ALA A 2 -17.88 -25.03 -10.68
N ASN A 3 -19.16 -25.40 -10.83
CA ASN A 3 -19.61 -26.49 -11.70
C ASN A 3 -18.89 -27.83 -11.43
N GLY A 4 -18.64 -28.13 -10.14
CA GLY A 4 -17.91 -29.33 -9.74
C GLY A 4 -16.41 -29.26 -9.92
N THR A 5 -15.87 -28.14 -10.43
CA THR A 5 -14.43 -27.93 -10.58
C THR A 5 -13.90 -27.18 -9.36
N GLU A 6 -12.83 -27.68 -8.78
CA GLU A 6 -12.16 -27.01 -7.68
C GLU A 6 -11.45 -25.75 -8.18
N ILE A 7 -11.80 -24.58 -7.62
CA ILE A 7 -11.21 -23.29 -8.02
C ILE A 7 -10.38 -22.65 -6.90
N LEU A 8 -10.52 -23.14 -5.67
CA LEU A 8 -9.87 -22.60 -4.50
C LEU A 8 -9.36 -23.74 -3.64
N ASN A 9 -8.17 -23.58 -3.12
CA ASN A 9 -7.55 -24.53 -2.19
C ASN A 9 -7.13 -23.79 -0.93
N ILE A 10 -7.51 -24.33 0.23
CA ILE A 10 -7.07 -23.85 1.53
C ILE A 10 -6.35 -25.02 2.19
N THR A 11 -5.03 -24.87 2.37
CA THR A 11 -4.17 -25.94 2.90
C THR A 11 -3.24 -25.39 3.96
N ASN A 12 -2.40 -26.26 4.52
CA ASN A 12 -1.34 -25.80 5.39
C ASN A 12 0.02 -26.26 4.87
N SER A 13 1.05 -25.50 5.24
CA SER A 13 2.45 -25.87 5.03
C SER A 13 3.21 -25.46 6.27
N SER A 14 3.75 -26.42 7.00
CA SER A 14 4.48 -26.19 8.26
C SER A 14 3.69 -25.31 9.24
N SER A 15 2.39 -25.57 9.37
CA SER A 15 1.42 -24.86 10.22
C SER A 15 0.96 -23.50 9.69
N ASP A 16 1.44 -23.07 8.53
CA ASP A 16 0.89 -21.89 7.86
C ASP A 16 -0.38 -22.25 7.09
N VAL A 17 -1.33 -21.33 7.03
CA VAL A 17 -2.54 -21.46 6.22
C VAL A 17 -2.27 -20.86 4.85
N ILE A 18 -2.50 -21.64 3.80
CA ILE A 18 -2.32 -21.20 2.42
C ILE A 18 -3.67 -21.09 1.75
N ILE A 19 -3.99 -19.93 1.19
CA ILE A 19 -5.19 -19.69 0.38
C ILE A 19 -4.73 -19.48 -1.06
N LYS A 20 -5.13 -20.39 -1.96
CA LYS A 20 -4.55 -20.43 -3.30
C LYS A 20 -5.64 -20.62 -4.35
N PRO A 21 -5.74 -19.74 -5.35
CA PRO A 21 -6.59 -19.98 -6.51
C PRO A 21 -5.96 -21.09 -7.38
N LEU A 22 -6.81 -21.93 -7.99
CA LEU A 22 -6.35 -23.07 -8.78
C LEU A 22 -6.52 -22.87 -10.28
N VAL A 23 -7.11 -21.74 -10.69
CA VAL A 23 -7.29 -21.42 -12.12
C VAL A 23 -6.27 -20.33 -12.48
N ASP A 24 -5.48 -20.60 -13.52
CA ASP A 24 -4.47 -19.66 -14.01
C ASP A 24 -5.09 -18.36 -14.53
N ALA A 25 -4.35 -17.26 -14.40
CA ALA A 25 -4.76 -15.92 -14.83
C ALA A 25 -6.04 -15.41 -14.13
N LYS A 26 -6.33 -15.90 -12.90
CA LYS A 26 -7.48 -15.47 -12.11
C LYS A 26 -7.01 -14.93 -10.76
N ASP A 27 -7.76 -13.94 -10.26
CA ASP A 27 -7.47 -13.23 -9.02
C ASP A 27 -8.27 -13.78 -7.84
N ILE A 28 -7.83 -13.47 -6.62
CA ILE A 28 -8.67 -13.63 -5.42
C ILE A 28 -9.30 -12.27 -5.16
N ILE A 29 -10.62 -12.19 -5.17
CA ILE A 29 -11.36 -10.93 -5.04
C ILE A 29 -12.16 -10.94 -3.74
N PHE A 30 -12.03 -9.87 -2.96
CA PHE A 30 -12.79 -9.65 -1.73
C PHE A 30 -13.87 -8.61 -2.00
N GLN A 31 -15.14 -8.96 -1.77
CA GLN A 31 -16.30 -8.11 -2.05
C GLN A 31 -17.17 -7.94 -0.84
N GLN A 32 -17.90 -6.83 -0.80
CA GLN A 32 -19.01 -6.66 0.12
C GLN A 32 -20.22 -7.45 -0.38
N ARG A 33 -21.26 -7.54 0.45
CA ARG A 33 -22.48 -8.28 0.11
C ARG A 33 -23.14 -7.78 -1.18
N ASP A 34 -23.03 -6.48 -1.47
CA ASP A 34 -23.62 -5.86 -2.65
C ASP A 34 -22.79 -6.04 -3.92
N GLY A 35 -21.66 -6.76 -3.82
CA GLY A 35 -20.77 -6.98 -4.94
C GLY A 35 -19.68 -5.93 -5.11
N THR A 36 -19.64 -4.90 -4.27
CA THR A 36 -18.60 -3.88 -4.32
C THR A 36 -17.25 -4.51 -3.97
N GLU A 37 -16.28 -4.38 -4.86
CA GLU A 37 -14.94 -4.90 -4.63
C GLU A 37 -14.19 -4.02 -3.62
N VAL A 38 -13.59 -4.67 -2.64
CA VAL A 38 -12.77 -4.00 -1.60
C VAL A 38 -11.30 -4.10 -1.95
N ALA A 39 -10.84 -5.30 -2.27
CA ALA A 39 -9.43 -5.58 -2.56
C ALA A 39 -9.34 -6.87 -3.38
N ARG A 40 -8.21 -7.06 -4.03
CA ARG A 40 -7.91 -8.31 -4.74
C ARG A 40 -6.43 -8.65 -4.65
N ILE A 41 -6.14 -9.92 -4.73
CA ILE A 41 -4.79 -10.41 -4.97
C ILE A 41 -4.74 -10.79 -6.44
N GLU A 42 -3.95 -10.04 -7.20
CA GLU A 42 -3.85 -10.22 -8.64
C GLU A 42 -2.94 -11.40 -8.98
N ASP A 43 -3.11 -11.96 -10.16
CA ASP A 43 -2.34 -13.12 -10.62
C ASP A 43 -0.84 -12.83 -10.82
N ASN A 44 -0.45 -11.56 -10.73
CA ASN A 44 0.95 -11.12 -10.76
C ASN A 44 1.54 -10.89 -9.37
N ALA A 45 0.91 -11.43 -8.31
CA ALA A 45 1.33 -11.33 -6.91
C ALA A 45 1.20 -9.90 -6.32
N THR A 46 0.32 -9.07 -6.86
CA THR A 46 0.03 -7.74 -6.33
C THR A 46 -1.17 -7.78 -5.39
N PHE A 47 -1.03 -7.20 -4.21
CA PHE A 47 -2.17 -6.92 -3.32
C PHE A 47 -2.71 -5.54 -3.66
N ASN A 48 -3.95 -5.48 -4.16
CA ASN A 48 -4.55 -4.25 -4.67
C ASN A 48 -5.80 -3.86 -3.87
N VAL A 49 -5.74 -2.74 -3.15
CA VAL A 49 -6.92 -2.09 -2.57
C VAL A 49 -7.53 -1.25 -3.69
N THR A 50 -8.73 -1.62 -4.13
CA THR A 50 -9.29 -1.20 -5.41
C THR A 50 -9.62 0.29 -5.48
N THR A 51 -9.89 0.93 -4.34
CA THR A 51 -10.33 2.33 -4.30
C THR A 51 -9.46 3.13 -3.32
N ASP A 52 -8.99 4.30 -3.75
CA ASP A 52 -8.27 5.22 -2.88
C ASP A 52 -9.10 5.58 -1.65
N GLY A 53 -8.45 5.78 -0.52
CA GLY A 53 -9.11 6.12 0.73
C GLY A 53 -9.79 4.96 1.45
N LYS A 54 -9.63 3.73 0.95
CA LYS A 54 -10.24 2.53 1.55
C LYS A 54 -9.26 1.61 2.26
N PHE A 55 -7.99 2.00 2.32
CA PHE A 55 -7.00 1.31 3.13
C PHE A 55 -6.90 2.00 4.49
N ALA A 56 -7.16 1.27 5.58
CA ALA A 56 -7.15 1.84 6.92
C ALA A 56 -6.15 1.12 7.82
N ILE A 57 -5.54 1.87 8.73
CA ILE A 57 -4.68 1.34 9.78
C ILE A 57 -5.29 1.77 11.12
N ALA A 58 -5.56 0.81 12.00
CA ALA A 58 -6.18 1.05 13.32
C ALA A 58 -7.46 1.90 13.19
N GLY A 59 -8.27 1.64 12.16
CA GLY A 59 -9.53 2.32 11.91
C GLY A 59 -9.43 3.66 11.22
N THR A 60 -8.22 4.16 10.99
CA THR A 60 -8.01 5.44 10.28
C THR A 60 -7.64 5.19 8.83
N ALA A 61 -8.43 5.74 7.93
CA ALA A 61 -8.18 5.57 6.50
C ALA A 61 -6.95 6.36 6.06
N VAL A 62 -6.12 5.75 5.21
CA VAL A 62 -5.08 6.44 4.47
C VAL A 62 -5.78 7.12 3.28
N THR A 63 -5.90 8.44 3.33
CA THR A 63 -6.64 9.21 2.31
C THR A 63 -5.78 9.60 1.12
N SER A 64 -4.45 9.48 1.24
CA SER A 64 -3.53 9.77 0.13
C SER A 64 -3.72 8.73 -0.98
N THR A 65 -3.68 9.19 -2.22
CA THR A 65 -3.65 8.29 -3.38
C THR A 65 -2.31 7.57 -3.46
N ALA A 66 -2.24 6.49 -4.24
CA ALA A 66 -0.97 5.78 -4.47
C ALA A 66 0.09 6.71 -5.08
N ALA A 67 -0.32 7.60 -6.01
CA ALA A 67 0.59 8.57 -6.61
C ALA A 67 1.17 9.53 -5.57
N GLU A 68 0.34 10.00 -4.65
CA GLU A 68 0.78 10.89 -3.56
C GLU A 68 1.71 10.17 -2.59
N LEU A 69 1.39 8.91 -2.22
CA LEU A 69 2.26 8.11 -1.36
C LEU A 69 3.61 7.84 -2.02
N ASN A 70 3.64 7.68 -3.34
CA ASN A 70 4.88 7.43 -4.06
C ASN A 70 5.86 8.60 -4.01
N HIS A 71 5.42 9.81 -3.65
CA HIS A 71 6.32 10.93 -3.41
C HIS A 71 7.24 10.72 -2.21
N SER A 72 6.92 9.78 -1.33
CA SER A 72 7.80 9.42 -0.20
C SER A 72 8.78 8.29 -0.55
N ASP A 73 8.72 7.75 -1.77
CA ASP A 73 9.67 6.74 -2.23
C ASP A 73 11.09 7.32 -2.21
N GLY A 74 12.03 6.57 -1.66
CA GLY A 74 13.41 7.01 -1.50
C GLY A 74 13.69 7.88 -0.27
N VAL A 75 12.68 8.20 0.52
CA VAL A 75 12.87 8.92 1.79
C VAL A 75 13.52 7.97 2.80
N THR A 76 14.70 8.33 3.29
CA THR A 76 15.50 7.48 4.18
C THR A 76 15.54 7.97 5.63
N SER A 77 14.95 9.14 5.91
CA SER A 77 14.85 9.70 7.25
C SER A 77 13.54 10.48 7.39
N ALA A 78 13.23 10.92 8.60
CA ALA A 78 12.01 11.69 8.85
C ALA A 78 12.01 12.97 8.00
N ILE A 79 10.92 13.20 7.27
CA ILE A 79 10.77 14.37 6.40
C ILE A 79 10.89 15.66 7.21
N GLN A 80 10.32 15.71 8.41
CA GLN A 80 10.41 16.88 9.29
C GLN A 80 11.87 17.23 9.61
N THR A 81 12.69 16.21 9.89
CA THR A 81 14.12 16.41 10.15
C THR A 81 14.83 16.97 8.92
N GLN A 82 14.50 16.47 7.73
CA GLN A 82 15.08 16.98 6.48
C GLN A 82 14.70 18.44 6.23
N MET A 83 13.44 18.79 6.50
CA MET A 83 12.96 20.17 6.35
C MET A 83 13.65 21.11 7.36
N ASP A 84 13.79 20.67 8.60
CA ASP A 84 14.48 21.44 9.65
C ASP A 84 15.93 21.73 9.25
N THR A 85 16.62 20.73 8.68
CA THR A 85 17.98 20.88 8.19
C THR A 85 18.05 21.91 7.06
N LYS A 86 17.11 21.88 6.12
CA LYS A 86 17.05 22.84 5.02
C LYS A 86 16.77 24.26 5.52
N ALA A 87 15.87 24.41 6.49
CA ALA A 87 15.56 25.70 7.10
C ALA A 87 16.80 26.30 7.79
N SER A 88 17.53 25.47 8.56
CA SER A 88 18.77 25.90 9.21
C SER A 88 19.84 26.31 8.20
N THR A 89 19.99 25.59 7.11
CA THR A 89 20.94 25.93 6.03
C THR A 89 20.57 27.25 5.38
N GLY A 90 19.30 27.47 5.07
CA GLY A 90 18.81 28.70 4.49
C GLY A 90 19.02 29.91 5.39
N LYS A 91 18.78 29.76 6.70
CA LYS A 91 19.02 30.78 7.70
C LYS A 91 20.51 31.12 7.77
N ALA A 92 21.40 30.14 7.78
CA ALA A 92 22.84 30.35 7.81
C ALA A 92 23.33 31.12 6.58
N ILE A 93 22.81 30.78 5.39
CA ILE A 93 23.14 31.49 4.15
C ILE A 93 22.65 32.93 4.21
N ALA A 94 21.46 33.19 4.69
CA ALA A 94 20.90 34.55 4.80
C ALA A 94 21.73 35.39 5.78
N MET A 95 22.12 34.83 6.90
CA MET A 95 22.99 35.54 7.88
C MET A 95 24.36 35.83 7.31
N ALA A 96 24.94 34.89 6.54
CA ALA A 96 26.23 35.13 5.89
C ALA A 96 26.17 36.27 4.87
N ILE A 97 25.07 36.39 4.13
CA ILE A 97 24.85 37.48 3.17
C ILE A 97 24.70 38.81 3.88
N VAL A 98 24.01 38.84 5.04
CA VAL A 98 23.76 40.09 5.79
C VAL A 98 24.98 40.53 6.56
N PHE A 99 25.75 39.64 7.16
CA PHE A 99 26.85 39.94 8.09
C PHE A 99 28.24 39.63 7.54
N GLY A 100 28.29 38.93 6.43
CA GLY A 100 29.53 38.52 5.79
C GLY A 100 29.81 39.27 4.55
#